data_bba9f3f8a596064e96405fc30e64f9b3
#
_entry.id   bba9f3f8a596064e96405fc30e64f9b3
#
_cell.length_a   1.000
_cell.length_b   1.000
_cell.length_c   1.000
_cell.angle_alpha   90.00
_cell.angle_beta   90.00
_cell.angle_gamma   90.00
#
_symmetry.space_group_name_H-M   'P 1'
#
loop_
_entity.id
_entity.type
_entity.pdbx_description
1 polymer ?
#
loop_
_entity_poly.entity_id
_entity_poly.type
_entity_poly.pdbx_seq_one_letter_code
_entity_poly.pdbx_strand_id
1 'polypeptide(L)'
;MRDDQLLRYSRHILLDEWGVEGQERVSQSHALIVGAGGLGSPAALYLASAGVGHISLIDHDHVDVTNLQRQIAHSQARVGQLKVASLQAAMQAINPEVQVRCYSQKADAALLALCLPGVDVVLDCTDNFETRQRINQACAQYAKPLVSGSALRFDGQVAVYDTRQADAPCYACVFPATKSFEEARCATMGVLAPLVGVIGSMQATEALKLLSGMGSSLQGKLMMFNAQHMEWQTMRTARDLNCSVCSPFRAKP
;
A
#
# COMPACT_ATOMS: atom_id res chain seq x y z
N MET A 1 13.88 -22.22 -4.70
CA MET A 1 14.66 -21.22 -3.90
C MET A 1 16.09 -21.72 -3.70
N ARG A 2 17.11 -20.83 -3.59
CA ARG A 2 18.51 -21.14 -3.23
C ARG A 2 18.67 -21.25 -1.71
N ASP A 3 19.76 -21.87 -1.24
CA ASP A 3 20.03 -22.07 0.21
C ASP A 3 20.14 -20.74 0.98
N ASP A 4 20.76 -19.72 0.39
CA ASP A 4 20.87 -18.39 0.97
C ASP A 4 19.50 -17.68 1.11
N GLN A 5 18.60 -17.92 0.16
CA GLN A 5 17.22 -17.44 0.24
C GLN A 5 16.40 -18.21 1.28
N LEU A 6 16.57 -19.54 1.37
CA LEU A 6 15.93 -20.34 2.42
C LEU A 6 16.35 -19.87 3.81
N LEU A 7 17.62 -19.54 3.99
CA LEU A 7 18.12 -18.98 5.24
C LEU A 7 17.55 -17.58 5.52
N ARG A 8 17.57 -16.69 4.53
CA ARG A 8 17.06 -15.30 4.64
C ARG A 8 15.61 -15.26 5.06
N TYR A 9 14.77 -16.08 4.44
CA TYR A 9 13.31 -16.06 4.63
C TYR A 9 12.84 -17.16 5.61
N SER A 10 13.74 -17.84 6.32
CA SER A 10 13.42 -18.97 7.20
C SER A 10 12.31 -18.66 8.21
N ARG A 11 12.24 -17.44 8.76
CA ARG A 11 11.21 -17.03 9.72
C ARG A 11 9.80 -16.97 9.14
N HIS A 12 9.66 -16.67 7.85
CA HIS A 12 8.39 -16.78 7.14
C HIS A 12 8.08 -18.22 6.75
N ILE A 13 9.06 -18.94 6.25
CA ILE A 13 8.93 -20.33 5.80
C ILE A 13 8.47 -21.26 6.92
N LEU A 14 8.85 -20.97 8.18
CA LEU A 14 8.41 -21.72 9.37
C LEU A 14 6.94 -21.49 9.78
N LEU A 15 6.25 -20.54 9.16
CA LEU A 15 4.81 -20.37 9.36
C LEU A 15 4.06 -21.38 8.49
N ASP A 16 3.26 -22.25 9.09
CA ASP A 16 2.56 -23.33 8.39
C ASP A 16 1.70 -22.83 7.23
N GLU A 17 1.04 -21.67 7.41
CA GLU A 17 0.20 -21.04 6.40
C GLU A 17 0.98 -20.37 5.26
N TRP A 18 2.29 -20.18 5.45
CA TRP A 18 3.18 -19.53 4.46
C TRP A 18 4.02 -20.55 3.71
N GLY A 19 4.85 -21.31 4.43
CA GLY A 19 5.72 -22.35 3.88
C GLY A 19 6.71 -21.84 2.81
N VAL A 20 7.34 -22.79 2.14
CA VAL A 20 8.22 -22.51 0.98
C VAL A 20 7.42 -21.99 -0.20
N GLU A 21 6.24 -22.55 -0.44
CA GLU A 21 5.39 -22.18 -1.58
C GLU A 21 4.90 -20.72 -1.49
N GLY A 22 4.50 -20.26 -0.29
CA GLY A 22 4.12 -18.87 -0.06
C GLY A 22 5.29 -17.92 -0.31
N GLN A 23 6.50 -18.30 0.13
CA GLN A 23 7.71 -17.51 -0.10
C GLN A 23 8.08 -17.45 -1.59
N GLU A 24 7.93 -18.53 -2.33
CA GLU A 24 8.18 -18.55 -3.78
C GLU A 24 7.20 -17.64 -4.54
N ARG A 25 5.90 -17.67 -4.17
CA ARG A 25 4.91 -16.72 -4.74
C ARG A 25 5.29 -15.28 -4.48
N VAL A 26 5.66 -14.94 -3.25
CA VAL A 26 6.10 -13.58 -2.88
C VAL A 26 7.33 -13.17 -3.67
N SER A 27 8.31 -14.06 -3.83
CA SER A 27 9.53 -13.78 -4.56
C SER A 27 9.33 -13.58 -6.08
N GLN A 28 8.23 -14.08 -6.63
CA GLN A 28 7.85 -13.90 -8.03
C GLN A 28 6.88 -12.74 -8.24
N SER A 29 6.35 -12.16 -7.17
CA SER A 29 5.28 -11.16 -7.22
C SER A 29 5.80 -9.75 -7.46
N HIS A 30 4.88 -8.88 -7.92
CA HIS A 30 5.12 -7.48 -8.18
C HIS A 30 4.14 -6.61 -7.38
N ALA A 31 4.66 -5.78 -6.47
CA ALA A 31 3.89 -4.78 -5.74
C ALA A 31 4.09 -3.38 -6.32
N LEU A 32 3.01 -2.61 -6.46
CA LEU A 32 3.06 -1.18 -6.77
C LEU A 32 2.74 -0.38 -5.51
N ILE A 33 3.66 0.49 -5.10
CA ILE A 33 3.47 1.40 -3.97
C ILE A 33 3.32 2.82 -4.52
N VAL A 34 2.20 3.45 -4.25
CA VAL A 34 1.95 4.85 -4.61
C VAL A 34 2.07 5.70 -3.35
N GLY A 35 3.08 6.56 -3.32
CA GLY A 35 3.48 7.36 -2.16
C GLY A 35 4.69 6.76 -1.41
N ALA A 36 5.81 7.48 -1.40
CA ALA A 36 7.05 7.15 -0.69
C ALA A 36 7.21 7.96 0.61
N GLY A 37 6.08 8.32 1.23
CA GLY A 37 6.00 9.10 2.45
C GLY A 37 5.96 8.26 3.73
N GLY A 38 5.19 8.72 4.73
CA GLY A 38 5.11 8.09 6.05
C GLY A 38 4.54 6.68 6.04
N LEU A 39 3.53 6.40 5.21
CA LEU A 39 2.95 5.07 5.03
C LEU A 39 3.82 4.19 4.13
N GLY A 40 4.26 4.76 2.99
CA GLY A 40 5.06 4.03 2.00
C GLY A 40 6.44 3.61 2.51
N SER A 41 7.06 4.39 3.41
CA SER A 41 8.36 4.05 4.00
C SER A 41 8.34 2.68 4.71
N PRO A 42 7.56 2.45 5.75
CA PRO A 42 7.52 1.15 6.42
C PRO A 42 6.97 0.04 5.51
N ALA A 43 5.95 0.35 4.69
CA ALA A 43 5.38 -0.64 3.77
C ALA A 43 6.43 -1.19 2.80
N ALA A 44 7.20 -0.32 2.15
CA ALA A 44 8.24 -0.71 1.20
C ALA A 44 9.38 -1.49 1.86
N LEU A 45 9.83 -1.06 3.05
CA LEU A 45 10.90 -1.74 3.78
C LEU A 45 10.49 -3.17 4.16
N TYR A 46 9.26 -3.37 4.65
CA TYR A 46 8.76 -4.71 4.97
C TYR A 46 8.56 -5.59 3.73
N LEU A 47 8.01 -5.05 2.64
CA LEU A 47 7.87 -5.82 1.39
C LEU A 47 9.23 -6.25 0.83
N ALA A 48 10.22 -5.36 0.85
CA ALA A 48 11.58 -5.67 0.41
C ALA A 48 12.25 -6.72 1.33
N SER A 49 12.15 -6.55 2.66
CA SER A 49 12.72 -7.50 3.62
C SER A 49 12.08 -8.88 3.54
N ALA A 50 10.77 -8.94 3.25
CA ALA A 50 10.02 -10.18 3.05
C ALA A 50 10.31 -10.87 1.70
N GLY A 51 11.03 -10.21 0.79
CA GLY A 51 11.47 -10.80 -0.46
C GLY A 51 10.47 -10.70 -1.60
N VAL A 52 9.62 -9.66 -1.65
CA VAL A 52 8.82 -9.35 -2.83
C VAL A 52 9.77 -9.09 -4.00
N GLY A 53 9.64 -9.87 -5.08
CA GLY A 53 10.64 -9.87 -6.16
C GLY A 53 10.73 -8.55 -6.91
N HIS A 54 9.59 -7.91 -7.20
CA HIS A 54 9.51 -6.65 -7.92
C HIS A 54 8.70 -5.63 -7.13
N ILE A 55 9.23 -4.42 -6.97
CA ILE A 55 8.52 -3.31 -6.34
C ILE A 55 8.61 -2.08 -7.25
N SER A 56 7.47 -1.58 -7.69
CA SER A 56 7.37 -0.28 -8.36
C SER A 56 7.00 0.80 -7.37
N LEU A 57 7.67 1.95 -7.44
CA LEU A 57 7.42 3.12 -6.60
C LEU A 57 6.96 4.29 -7.46
N ILE A 58 5.88 4.95 -7.07
CA ILE A 58 5.42 6.21 -7.68
C ILE A 58 5.40 7.27 -6.60
N ASP A 59 6.22 8.30 -6.74
CA ASP A 59 6.21 9.53 -5.93
C ASP A 59 7.01 10.62 -6.65
N HIS A 60 6.51 11.84 -6.70
CA HIS A 60 7.14 12.96 -7.41
C HIS A 60 7.92 13.90 -6.50
N ASP A 61 7.84 13.71 -5.19
CA ASP A 61 8.42 14.60 -4.19
C ASP A 61 9.91 14.36 -3.95
N HIS A 62 10.52 15.34 -3.30
CA HIS A 62 11.86 15.26 -2.75
C HIS A 62 11.81 15.08 -1.24
N VAL A 63 12.86 14.50 -0.68
CA VAL A 63 13.04 14.38 0.77
C VAL A 63 13.26 15.78 1.35
N ASP A 64 12.43 16.14 2.33
CA ASP A 64 12.54 17.38 3.09
C ASP A 64 12.82 17.07 4.56
N VAL A 65 13.51 17.98 5.26
CA VAL A 65 13.85 17.81 6.67
C VAL A 65 12.60 17.60 7.54
N THR A 66 11.49 18.26 7.19
CA THR A 66 10.19 18.12 7.90
C THR A 66 9.54 16.75 7.72
N ASN A 67 10.03 15.95 6.75
CA ASN A 67 9.56 14.60 6.52
C ASN A 67 10.20 13.57 7.47
N LEU A 68 11.44 13.83 7.92
CA LEU A 68 12.28 12.85 8.62
C LEU A 68 11.68 12.38 9.96
N GLN A 69 10.82 13.19 10.57
CA GLN A 69 10.16 12.80 11.82
C GLN A 69 9.23 11.58 11.69
N ARG A 70 8.78 11.22 10.45
CA ARG A 70 7.83 10.12 10.21
C ARG A 70 8.12 9.26 8.99
N GLN A 71 8.98 9.69 8.07
CA GLN A 71 9.33 8.97 6.85
C GLN A 71 10.66 8.23 7.03
N ILE A 72 10.62 7.14 7.79
CA ILE A 72 11.77 6.44 8.37
C ILE A 72 12.73 5.80 7.34
N ALA A 73 12.34 5.67 6.08
CA ALA A 73 13.22 5.20 5.02
C ALA A 73 14.19 6.27 4.49
N HIS A 74 13.93 7.53 4.84
CA HIS A 74 14.77 8.66 4.45
C HIS A 74 15.74 9.04 5.58
N SER A 75 16.81 9.75 5.24
CA SER A 75 17.83 10.20 6.21
C SER A 75 18.24 11.63 5.94
N GLN A 76 18.89 12.27 6.93
CA GLN A 76 19.43 13.62 6.81
C GLN A 76 20.36 13.77 5.59
N ALA A 77 21.18 12.76 5.30
CA ALA A 77 22.10 12.75 4.16
C ALA A 77 21.40 12.69 2.80
N ARG A 78 20.09 12.41 2.77
CA ARG A 78 19.31 12.28 1.53
C ARG A 78 18.32 13.44 1.32
N VAL A 79 18.35 14.47 2.19
CA VAL A 79 17.54 15.68 1.99
C VAL A 79 17.85 16.30 0.61
N GLY A 80 16.79 16.64 -0.13
CA GLY A 80 16.86 17.13 -1.50
C GLY A 80 16.87 16.06 -2.59
N GLN A 81 17.05 14.77 -2.26
CA GLN A 81 16.94 13.68 -3.24
C GLN A 81 15.46 13.33 -3.49
N LEU A 82 15.18 12.75 -4.65
CA LEU A 82 13.86 12.18 -4.94
C LEU A 82 13.48 11.12 -3.91
N LYS A 83 12.26 11.16 -3.37
CA LYS A 83 11.79 10.18 -2.37
C LYS A 83 11.88 8.75 -2.89
N VAL A 84 11.52 8.52 -4.16
CA VAL A 84 11.60 7.16 -4.76
C VAL A 84 13.03 6.65 -4.81
N ALA A 85 14.02 7.48 -5.12
CA ALA A 85 15.43 7.09 -5.16
C ALA A 85 15.97 6.81 -3.74
N SER A 86 15.62 7.66 -2.77
CA SER A 86 15.98 7.47 -1.37
C SER A 86 15.38 6.19 -0.80
N LEU A 87 14.12 5.89 -1.11
CA LEU A 87 13.44 4.68 -0.68
C LEU A 87 14.03 3.43 -1.34
N GLN A 88 14.32 3.47 -2.64
CA GLN A 88 15.01 2.40 -3.36
C GLN A 88 16.33 2.03 -2.69
N ALA A 89 17.15 3.03 -2.38
CA ALA A 89 18.44 2.80 -1.72
C ALA A 89 18.27 2.16 -0.32
N ALA A 90 17.23 2.56 0.43
CA ALA A 90 16.93 1.96 1.74
C ALA A 90 16.47 0.49 1.61
N MET A 91 15.61 0.17 0.64
CA MET A 91 15.18 -1.21 0.37
C MET A 91 16.35 -2.10 -0.06
N GLN A 92 17.21 -1.63 -0.98
CA GLN A 92 18.35 -2.39 -1.47
C GLN A 92 19.42 -2.62 -0.40
N ALA A 93 19.54 -1.73 0.59
CA ALA A 93 20.42 -1.94 1.74
C ALA A 93 19.92 -3.09 2.65
N ILE A 94 18.61 -3.36 2.68
CA ILE A 94 18.01 -4.48 3.43
C ILE A 94 18.06 -5.76 2.59
N ASN A 95 17.64 -5.67 1.33
CA ASN A 95 17.55 -6.81 0.43
C ASN A 95 18.04 -6.42 -0.98
N PRO A 96 19.29 -6.76 -1.35
CA PRO A 96 19.85 -6.42 -2.66
C PRO A 96 19.22 -7.18 -3.83
N GLU A 97 18.44 -8.24 -3.57
CA GLU A 97 17.80 -9.04 -4.60
C GLU A 97 16.49 -8.42 -5.09
N VAL A 98 15.88 -7.49 -4.34
CA VAL A 98 14.63 -6.85 -4.75
C VAL A 98 14.86 -5.97 -5.97
N GLN A 99 14.05 -6.17 -7.01
CA GLN A 99 14.07 -5.34 -8.20
C GLN A 99 13.14 -4.14 -8.00
N VAL A 100 13.72 -2.94 -7.94
CA VAL A 100 12.96 -1.72 -7.68
C VAL A 100 12.91 -0.83 -8.92
N ARG A 101 11.71 -0.46 -9.35
CA ARG A 101 11.46 0.48 -10.43
C ARG A 101 10.84 1.77 -9.89
N CYS A 102 11.49 2.89 -10.15
CA CYS A 102 11.09 4.20 -9.65
C CYS A 102 10.46 5.06 -10.74
N TYR A 103 9.33 5.70 -10.40
CA TYR A 103 8.65 6.70 -11.23
C TYR A 103 8.54 8.00 -10.42
N SER A 104 9.35 9.00 -10.79
CA SER A 104 9.37 10.33 -10.15
C SER A 104 8.30 11.25 -10.75
N GLN A 105 7.06 10.79 -10.80
CA GLN A 105 5.92 11.45 -11.42
C GLN A 105 4.69 11.37 -10.54
N LYS A 106 3.70 12.23 -10.79
CA LYS A 106 2.38 12.08 -10.16
C LYS A 106 1.68 10.83 -10.68
N ALA A 107 0.95 10.14 -9.80
CA ALA A 107 0.14 8.99 -10.15
C ALA A 107 -1.09 9.45 -10.96
N ASP A 108 -0.90 9.76 -12.23
CA ASP A 108 -1.98 10.05 -13.17
C ASP A 108 -2.52 8.77 -13.84
N ALA A 109 -3.61 8.91 -14.59
CA ALA A 109 -4.26 7.78 -15.25
C ALA A 109 -3.34 7.08 -16.26
N ALA A 110 -2.49 7.83 -16.98
CA ALA A 110 -1.61 7.27 -18.00
C ALA A 110 -0.50 6.42 -17.37
N LEU A 111 0.12 6.93 -16.29
CA LEU A 111 1.16 6.19 -15.56
C LEU A 111 0.58 4.94 -14.88
N LEU A 112 -0.60 5.04 -14.26
CA LEU A 112 -1.27 3.89 -13.66
C LEU A 112 -1.61 2.83 -14.71
N ALA A 113 -2.12 3.23 -15.89
CA ALA A 113 -2.39 2.31 -17.00
C ALA A 113 -1.12 1.61 -17.52
N LEU A 114 0.03 2.28 -17.50
CA LEU A 114 1.31 1.71 -17.87
C LEU A 114 1.81 0.68 -16.85
N CYS A 115 1.63 0.95 -15.55
CA CYS A 115 2.20 0.13 -14.47
C CYS A 115 1.35 -1.10 -14.15
N LEU A 116 0.02 -0.97 -14.09
CA LEU A 116 -0.88 -1.96 -13.52
C LEU A 116 -0.93 -3.33 -14.21
N PRO A 117 -0.77 -3.47 -15.55
CA PRO A 117 -0.87 -4.78 -16.19
C PRO A 117 0.05 -5.86 -15.58
N GLY A 118 1.25 -5.49 -15.15
CA GLY A 118 2.25 -6.42 -14.56
C GLY A 118 2.27 -6.48 -13.03
N VAL A 119 1.30 -5.85 -12.34
CA VAL A 119 1.26 -5.74 -10.88
C VAL A 119 0.30 -6.76 -10.28
N ASP A 120 0.64 -7.35 -9.13
CA ASP A 120 -0.20 -8.30 -8.39
C ASP A 120 -0.97 -7.64 -7.25
N VAL A 121 -0.41 -6.60 -6.63
CA VAL A 121 -1.05 -5.82 -5.55
C VAL A 121 -0.65 -4.35 -5.63
N VAL A 122 -1.58 -3.46 -5.31
CA VAL A 122 -1.36 -2.01 -5.21
C VAL A 122 -1.49 -1.58 -3.76
N LEU A 123 -0.52 -0.80 -3.26
CA LEU A 123 -0.61 -0.13 -1.97
C LEU A 123 -0.81 1.38 -2.20
N ASP A 124 -1.93 1.89 -1.73
CA ASP A 124 -2.18 3.33 -1.68
C ASP A 124 -1.66 3.89 -0.36
N CYS A 125 -0.51 4.55 -0.44
CA CYS A 125 0.18 5.21 0.67
C CYS A 125 0.13 6.74 0.51
N THR A 126 -0.85 7.27 -0.24
CA THR A 126 -1.00 8.69 -0.52
C THR A 126 -1.76 9.43 0.59
N ASP A 127 -1.67 10.75 0.59
CA ASP A 127 -2.29 11.62 1.59
C ASP A 127 -3.37 12.55 1.02
N ASN A 128 -3.78 12.34 -0.24
CA ASN A 128 -4.80 13.17 -0.88
C ASN A 128 -5.92 12.33 -1.53
N PHE A 129 -7.14 12.83 -1.40
CA PHE A 129 -8.35 12.14 -1.81
C PHE A 129 -8.45 11.91 -3.33
N GLU A 130 -8.03 12.89 -4.12
CA GLU A 130 -8.09 12.80 -5.58
C GLU A 130 -7.23 11.66 -6.13
N THR A 131 -5.99 11.53 -5.64
CA THR A 131 -5.08 10.45 -6.04
C THR A 131 -5.62 9.09 -5.61
N ARG A 132 -6.21 8.97 -4.41
CA ARG A 132 -6.86 7.74 -3.94
C ARG A 132 -7.98 7.28 -4.87
N GLN A 133 -8.83 8.21 -5.32
CA GLN A 133 -9.90 7.92 -6.27
C GLN A 133 -9.35 7.44 -7.62
N ARG A 134 -8.29 8.06 -8.13
CA ARG A 134 -7.61 7.65 -9.37
C ARG A 134 -7.01 6.24 -9.26
N ILE A 135 -6.31 5.96 -8.16
CA ILE A 135 -5.73 4.63 -7.89
C ILE A 135 -6.85 3.59 -7.83
N ASN A 136 -7.93 3.86 -7.08
CA ASN A 136 -9.08 2.96 -6.97
C ASN A 136 -9.75 2.69 -8.32
N GLN A 137 -9.95 3.72 -9.13
CA GLN A 137 -10.52 3.57 -10.47
C GLN A 137 -9.65 2.67 -11.35
N ALA A 138 -8.34 2.90 -11.35
CA ALA A 138 -7.41 2.09 -12.11
C ALA A 138 -7.36 0.64 -11.58
N CYS A 139 -7.34 0.42 -10.27
CA CYS A 139 -7.40 -0.92 -9.68
C CYS A 139 -8.69 -1.67 -10.05
N ALA A 140 -9.84 -0.99 -10.05
CA ALA A 140 -11.11 -1.58 -10.48
C ALA A 140 -11.08 -1.96 -11.96
N GLN A 141 -10.56 -1.09 -12.83
CA GLN A 141 -10.45 -1.32 -14.27
C GLN A 141 -9.53 -2.50 -14.62
N TYR A 142 -8.38 -2.61 -13.93
CA TYR A 142 -7.38 -3.65 -14.19
C TYR A 142 -7.53 -4.88 -13.28
N ALA A 143 -8.61 -4.95 -12.50
CA ALA A 143 -8.90 -6.04 -11.56
C ALA A 143 -7.70 -6.33 -10.62
N LYS A 144 -7.10 -5.28 -10.03
CA LYS A 144 -5.99 -5.41 -9.09
C LYS A 144 -6.46 -5.17 -7.66
N PRO A 145 -6.05 -5.99 -6.69
CA PRO A 145 -6.33 -5.74 -5.29
C PRO A 145 -5.61 -4.47 -4.82
N LEU A 146 -6.33 -3.66 -4.07
CA LEU A 146 -5.86 -2.40 -3.52
C LEU A 146 -5.83 -2.48 -1.99
N VAL A 147 -4.66 -2.25 -1.40
CA VAL A 147 -4.48 -2.09 0.05
C VAL A 147 -4.35 -0.60 0.34
N SER A 148 -5.41 0.01 0.85
CA SER A 148 -5.46 1.46 1.10
C SER A 148 -5.20 1.77 2.57
N GLY A 149 -4.30 2.71 2.84
CA GLY A 149 -3.98 3.21 4.18
C GLY A 149 -4.17 4.71 4.30
N SER A 150 -4.51 5.19 5.50
CA SER A 150 -4.57 6.62 5.82
C SER A 150 -4.18 6.84 7.27
N ALA A 151 -3.49 7.95 7.54
CA ALA A 151 -3.17 8.38 8.89
C ALA A 151 -3.23 9.90 8.98
N LEU A 152 -3.92 10.41 10.01
CA LEU A 152 -4.08 11.83 10.26
C LEU A 152 -4.25 12.06 11.78
N ARG A 153 -3.54 13.03 12.34
CA ARG A 153 -3.55 13.29 13.78
C ARG A 153 -3.19 12.03 14.59
N PHE A 154 -4.15 11.44 15.29
CA PHE A 154 -4.02 10.20 16.04
C PHE A 154 -4.83 9.05 15.41
N ASP A 155 -5.52 9.31 14.29
CA ASP A 155 -6.41 8.34 13.66
C ASP A 155 -5.78 7.74 12.41
N GLY A 156 -5.77 6.41 12.36
CA GLY A 156 -5.30 5.61 11.25
C GLY A 156 -6.39 4.68 10.73
N GLN A 157 -6.32 4.34 9.46
CA GLN A 157 -7.24 3.36 8.88
C GLN A 157 -6.55 2.53 7.79
N VAL A 158 -7.00 1.29 7.64
CA VAL A 158 -6.56 0.38 6.60
C VAL A 158 -7.73 -0.47 6.11
N ALA A 159 -7.78 -0.71 4.80
CA ALA A 159 -8.76 -1.57 4.15
C ALA A 159 -8.17 -2.26 2.93
N VAL A 160 -8.76 -3.40 2.55
CA VAL A 160 -8.46 -4.11 1.31
C VAL A 160 -9.68 -4.07 0.40
N TYR A 161 -9.48 -3.61 -0.82
CA TYR A 161 -10.48 -3.53 -1.88
C TYR A 161 -10.07 -4.45 -3.03
N ASP A 162 -10.68 -5.62 -3.09
CA ASP A 162 -10.39 -6.61 -4.14
C ASP A 162 -11.60 -6.79 -5.05
N THR A 163 -11.62 -6.02 -6.14
CA THR A 163 -12.73 -6.01 -7.08
C THR A 163 -12.85 -7.28 -7.95
N ARG A 164 -11.94 -8.22 -7.83
CA ARG A 164 -12.06 -9.56 -8.45
C ARG A 164 -13.16 -10.39 -7.78
N GLN A 165 -13.53 -10.07 -6.55
CA GLN A 165 -14.60 -10.74 -5.82
C GLN A 165 -15.92 -9.97 -6.01
N ALA A 166 -16.98 -10.66 -6.39
CA ALA A 166 -18.24 -10.07 -6.85
C ALA A 166 -18.86 -9.10 -5.84
N ASP A 167 -18.86 -9.44 -4.55
CA ASP A 167 -19.53 -8.68 -3.49
C ASP A 167 -18.62 -7.69 -2.76
N ALA A 168 -17.31 -7.64 -3.11
CA ALA A 168 -16.37 -6.76 -2.43
C ALA A 168 -16.61 -5.30 -2.82
N PRO A 169 -16.60 -4.34 -1.87
CA PRO A 169 -16.61 -2.92 -2.19
C PRO A 169 -15.31 -2.51 -2.88
N CYS A 170 -15.34 -1.40 -3.62
CA CYS A 170 -14.14 -0.64 -3.95
C CYS A 170 -14.03 0.57 -3.00
N TYR A 171 -12.93 1.31 -3.06
CA TYR A 171 -12.74 2.51 -2.22
C TYR A 171 -13.88 3.52 -2.40
N ALA A 172 -14.34 3.76 -3.63
CA ALA A 172 -15.44 4.70 -3.90
C ALA A 172 -16.82 4.24 -3.40
N CYS A 173 -17.03 2.94 -3.14
CA CYS A 173 -18.24 2.46 -2.46
C CYS A 173 -18.31 2.96 -1.01
N VAL A 174 -17.16 3.12 -0.37
CA VAL A 174 -17.05 3.57 1.03
C VAL A 174 -16.86 5.09 1.12
N PHE A 175 -16.06 5.65 0.22
CA PHE A 175 -15.72 7.08 0.15
C PHE A 175 -16.08 7.66 -1.23
N PRO A 176 -17.37 7.95 -1.49
CA PRO A 176 -17.81 8.44 -2.80
C PRO A 176 -17.20 9.80 -3.14
N ALA A 177 -16.73 9.98 -4.38
CA ALA A 177 -16.16 11.24 -4.85
C ALA A 177 -17.17 12.41 -4.89
N THR A 178 -18.48 12.11 -4.88
CA THR A 178 -19.55 13.11 -4.84
C THR A 178 -19.74 13.78 -3.48
N LYS A 179 -19.19 13.21 -2.41
CA LYS A 179 -19.19 13.84 -1.09
C LYS A 179 -17.94 14.69 -0.98
N SER A 180 -18.10 15.99 -0.76
CA SER A 180 -17.00 16.87 -0.41
C SER A 180 -16.51 16.49 0.99
N PHE A 181 -15.44 15.70 1.06
CA PHE A 181 -14.70 15.58 2.29
C PHE A 181 -13.77 16.80 2.34
N GLU A 182 -13.84 17.62 3.39
CA GLU A 182 -12.78 18.61 3.63
C GLU A 182 -11.44 17.87 3.63
N GLU A 183 -10.57 18.26 2.70
CA GLU A 183 -9.28 17.59 2.52
C GLU A 183 -8.37 17.93 3.70
N ALA A 184 -8.51 17.15 4.78
CA ALA A 184 -7.67 17.27 5.96
C ALA A 184 -6.26 16.76 5.63
N ARG A 185 -5.33 17.68 5.41
CA ARG A 185 -3.94 17.36 5.05
C ARG A 185 -3.08 17.19 6.28
N CYS A 186 -2.24 16.15 6.32
CA CYS A 186 -1.26 15.96 7.38
C CYS A 186 -0.35 17.18 7.57
N ALA A 187 -0.06 17.91 6.49
CA ALA A 187 0.77 19.12 6.53
C ALA A 187 0.16 20.26 7.37
N THR A 188 -1.17 20.35 7.46
CA THR A 188 -1.87 21.41 8.21
C THR A 188 -2.42 20.93 9.56
N MET A 189 -2.74 19.63 9.69
CA MET A 189 -3.38 19.07 10.89
C MET A 189 -2.42 18.25 11.76
N GLY A 190 -1.23 17.91 11.25
CA GLY A 190 -0.27 17.06 11.93
C GLY A 190 -0.62 15.56 11.88
N VAL A 191 0.35 14.74 12.23
CA VAL A 191 0.19 13.29 12.39
C VAL A 191 1.22 12.76 13.37
N LEU A 192 0.80 11.87 14.25
CA LEU A 192 1.70 11.17 15.18
C LEU A 192 2.64 10.25 14.39
N ALA A 193 3.96 10.41 14.57
CA ALA A 193 4.95 9.71 13.76
C ALA A 193 4.80 8.17 13.77
N PRO A 194 4.71 7.48 14.93
CA PRO A 194 4.53 6.01 14.94
C PRO A 194 3.24 5.53 14.27
N LEU A 195 2.20 6.37 14.21
CA LEU A 195 0.92 5.98 13.60
C LEU A 195 1.08 5.61 12.12
N VAL A 196 1.84 6.40 11.34
CA VAL A 196 2.10 6.06 9.93
C VAL A 196 2.90 4.76 9.81
N GLY A 197 3.78 4.47 10.80
CA GLY A 197 4.50 3.21 10.89
C GLY A 197 3.57 2.02 11.10
N VAL A 198 2.62 2.13 12.05
CA VAL A 198 1.61 1.10 12.32
C VAL A 198 0.78 0.81 11.08
N ILE A 199 0.18 1.83 10.48
CA ILE A 199 -0.71 1.66 9.32
C ILE A 199 0.06 1.16 8.09
N GLY A 200 1.24 1.70 7.78
CA GLY A 200 2.07 1.23 6.66
C GLY A 200 2.54 -0.22 6.84
N SER A 201 2.86 -0.64 8.07
CA SER A 201 3.18 -2.04 8.38
C SER A 201 1.98 -2.96 8.19
N MET A 202 0.77 -2.50 8.55
CA MET A 202 -0.45 -3.25 8.28
C MET A 202 -0.75 -3.35 6.78
N GLN A 203 -0.49 -2.29 6.01
CA GLN A 203 -0.58 -2.36 4.55
C GLN A 203 0.38 -3.40 3.98
N ALA A 204 1.63 -3.44 4.46
CA ALA A 204 2.58 -4.48 4.07
C ALA A 204 2.08 -5.89 4.43
N THR A 205 1.55 -6.06 5.64
CA THR A 205 1.00 -7.35 6.11
C THR A 205 -0.13 -7.85 5.20
N GLU A 206 -1.11 -7.01 4.87
CA GLU A 206 -2.21 -7.39 3.98
C GLU A 206 -1.73 -7.66 2.55
N ALA A 207 -0.78 -6.86 2.05
CA ALA A 207 -0.17 -7.10 0.74
C ALA A 207 0.57 -8.45 0.70
N LEU A 208 1.37 -8.77 1.70
CA LEU A 208 2.09 -10.05 1.80
C LEU A 208 1.13 -11.24 1.88
N LYS A 209 0.03 -11.14 2.62
CA LYS A 209 -1.01 -12.17 2.68
C LYS A 209 -1.67 -12.41 1.32
N LEU A 210 -1.94 -11.35 0.57
CA LEU A 210 -2.47 -11.45 -0.79
C LEU A 210 -1.48 -12.11 -1.74
N LEU A 211 -0.20 -11.72 -1.67
CA LEU A 211 0.87 -12.22 -2.54
C LEU A 211 1.24 -13.67 -2.24
N SER A 212 1.23 -14.09 -0.97
CA SER A 212 1.51 -15.47 -0.57
C SER A 212 0.35 -16.45 -0.87
N GLY A 213 -0.85 -15.92 -1.17
CA GLY A 213 -2.04 -16.73 -1.41
C GLY A 213 -2.90 -17.00 -0.17
N MET A 214 -2.55 -16.46 1.00
CA MET A 214 -3.35 -16.58 2.24
C MET A 214 -4.68 -15.81 2.16
N GLY A 215 -4.82 -14.88 1.21
CA GLY A 215 -5.98 -13.98 1.12
C GLY A 215 -5.95 -12.87 2.16
N SER A 216 -7.01 -12.06 2.20
CA SER A 216 -7.14 -10.94 3.13
C SER A 216 -8.32 -11.10 4.08
N SER A 217 -8.09 -10.86 5.37
CA SER A 217 -9.16 -10.80 6.38
C SER A 217 -9.86 -9.43 6.43
N LEU A 218 -9.30 -8.42 5.78
CA LEU A 218 -9.87 -7.06 5.73
C LEU A 218 -10.79 -6.82 4.53
N GLN A 219 -11.03 -7.82 3.71
CA GLN A 219 -11.97 -7.69 2.62
C GLN A 219 -13.39 -7.44 3.14
N GLY A 220 -14.06 -6.41 2.61
CA GLY A 220 -15.37 -5.96 3.10
C GLY A 220 -15.33 -5.37 4.52
N LYS A 221 -14.16 -4.91 4.97
CA LYS A 221 -13.97 -4.29 6.28
C LYS A 221 -13.07 -3.05 6.15
N LEU A 222 -13.36 -2.06 6.98
CA LEU A 222 -12.50 -0.93 7.27
C LEU A 222 -12.03 -1.04 8.70
N MET A 223 -10.72 -1.20 8.91
CA MET A 223 -10.13 -1.20 10.24
C MET A 223 -9.61 0.19 10.56
N MET A 224 -9.97 0.71 11.72
CA MET A 224 -9.61 2.02 12.23
C MET A 224 -8.82 1.86 13.53
N PHE A 225 -7.80 2.68 13.70
CA PHE A 225 -6.97 2.72 14.90
C PHE A 225 -6.90 4.16 15.44
N ASN A 226 -7.25 4.33 16.71
CA ASN A 226 -7.00 5.58 17.44
C ASN A 226 -5.77 5.43 18.32
N ALA A 227 -4.67 6.07 17.96
CA ALA A 227 -3.40 5.97 18.67
C ALA A 227 -3.37 6.75 19.99
N GLN A 228 -4.30 7.67 20.21
CA GLN A 228 -4.40 8.40 21.49
C GLN A 228 -4.96 7.50 22.61
N HIS A 229 -5.89 6.62 22.25
CA HIS A 229 -6.56 5.71 23.19
C HIS A 229 -6.12 4.25 23.02
N MET A 230 -5.28 3.95 22.01
CA MET A 230 -4.83 2.59 21.63
C MET A 230 -6.00 1.66 21.31
N GLU A 231 -7.05 2.20 20.70
CA GLU A 231 -8.28 1.47 20.37
C GLU A 231 -8.36 1.08 18.91
N TRP A 232 -8.77 -0.15 18.66
CA TRP A 232 -9.07 -0.67 17.33
C TRP A 232 -10.57 -0.83 17.16
N GLN A 233 -11.06 -0.39 16.01
CA GLN A 233 -12.44 -0.59 15.60
C GLN A 233 -12.50 -1.17 14.19
N THR A 234 -13.44 -2.05 13.93
CA THR A 234 -13.63 -2.62 12.59
C THR A 234 -15.08 -2.42 12.16
N MET A 235 -15.26 -1.75 11.03
CA MET A 235 -16.56 -1.55 10.39
C MET A 235 -16.71 -2.51 9.19
N ARG A 236 -17.87 -3.10 9.02
CA ARG A 236 -18.21 -3.80 7.78
C ARG A 236 -18.53 -2.79 6.69
N THR A 237 -18.02 -3.03 5.49
CA THR A 237 -18.26 -2.23 4.31
C THR A 237 -18.94 -3.09 3.24
N ALA A 238 -19.87 -2.51 2.50
CA ALA A 238 -20.63 -3.21 1.46
C ALA A 238 -20.39 -2.58 0.09
N ARG A 239 -20.53 -3.40 -0.95
CA ARG A 239 -20.51 -2.91 -2.33
C ARG A 239 -21.76 -2.06 -2.58
N ASP A 240 -21.57 -0.90 -3.18
CA ASP A 240 -22.64 -0.14 -3.80
C ASP A 240 -22.85 -0.65 -5.24
N LEU A 241 -24.02 -1.22 -5.51
CA LEU A 241 -24.35 -1.75 -6.85
C LEU A 241 -24.44 -0.66 -7.92
N ASN A 242 -24.66 0.59 -7.51
CA ASN A 242 -24.70 1.76 -8.39
C ASN A 242 -23.39 2.54 -8.40
N CYS A 243 -22.32 2.02 -7.82
CA CYS A 243 -21.03 2.69 -7.77
C CYS A 243 -20.53 3.02 -9.18
N SER A 244 -20.35 4.30 -9.48
CA SER A 244 -19.89 4.79 -10.79
C SER A 244 -18.47 4.31 -11.15
N VAL A 245 -17.68 3.90 -10.16
CA VAL A 245 -16.29 3.47 -10.37
C VAL A 245 -16.19 1.97 -10.65
N CYS A 246 -16.72 1.11 -9.80
CA CYS A 246 -16.50 -0.33 -9.96
C CYS A 246 -17.61 -1.07 -10.70
N SER A 247 -18.85 -0.53 -10.75
CA SER A 247 -19.96 -1.23 -11.41
C SER A 247 -19.77 -1.41 -12.92
N PRO A 248 -19.10 -0.50 -13.66
CA PRO A 248 -18.85 -0.68 -15.10
C PRO A 248 -17.94 -1.87 -15.43
N PHE A 249 -17.10 -2.32 -14.49
CA PHE A 249 -16.10 -3.36 -14.70
C PHE A 249 -16.49 -4.71 -14.10
N ARG A 250 -17.73 -4.84 -13.59
CA ARG A 250 -18.20 -6.06 -12.95
C ARG A 250 -19.49 -6.55 -13.59
N ALA A 251 -19.65 -7.88 -13.67
CA ALA A 251 -20.93 -8.46 -14.02
C ALA A 251 -22.03 -7.98 -13.03
N LYS A 252 -23.22 -7.65 -13.57
CA LYS A 252 -24.40 -7.46 -12.72
C LYS A 252 -24.74 -8.80 -12.07
N PRO A 253 -25.16 -8.82 -10.81
CA PRO A 253 -25.55 -10.05 -10.12
C PRO A 253 -26.74 -10.73 -10.81
#